data_6ff54b2550f85aca71b6442421e1c472
#
_entry.id   6ff54b2550f85aca71b6442421e1c472
#
_cell.length_a   1.000
_cell.length_b   1.000
_cell.length_c   1.000
_cell.angle_alpha   90.00
_cell.angle_beta   90.00
_cell.angle_gamma   90.00
#
_symmetry.space_group_name_H-M   'P 1'
#
loop_
_entity.id
_entity.type
_entity.pdbx_description
1 polymer ?
#
loop_
_entity_poly.entity_id
_entity_poly.type
_entity_poly.pdbx_seq_one_letter_code
_entity_poly.pdbx_strand_id
1 'polypeptide(L)'
;MAVRRLNHAVLYVHGLERTVDFYRAVLGFEVRLEIPGRAAFLRAPGSANDHDLGLFEIGTAPESRAPDRPAHPGLYHLAWEVGTLADLAEAREKLRQAGALVGQSDHRVSKSLYAKDPSGIEFEVMWRVPAQDWAAEMADGDMILPLDLDAAIARWGQDQATGAAAGSPT
;
A
#
# COMPACT_ATOMS: atom_id res chain seq x y z
N MET A 1 -8.86 26.09 10.84
CA MET A 1 -8.09 24.88 11.18
C MET A 1 -8.03 24.01 9.94
N ALA A 2 -6.87 23.54 9.53
CA ALA A 2 -6.72 22.65 8.37
C ALA A 2 -6.11 21.32 8.81
N VAL A 3 -6.64 20.19 8.31
CA VAL A 3 -6.03 18.87 8.45
C VAL A 3 -4.74 18.86 7.63
N ARG A 4 -3.64 18.37 8.20
CA ARG A 4 -2.33 18.35 7.55
C ARG A 4 -2.09 17.07 6.73
N ARG A 5 -2.40 15.90 7.30
CA ARG A 5 -2.22 14.59 6.65
C ARG A 5 -2.94 13.48 7.41
N LEU A 6 -3.12 12.33 6.79
CA LEU A 6 -3.38 11.10 7.53
C LEU A 6 -2.13 10.78 8.37
N ASN A 7 -2.30 10.50 9.67
CA ASN A 7 -1.19 10.15 10.55
C ASN A 7 -0.98 8.63 10.61
N HIS A 8 -2.02 7.89 10.98
CA HIS A 8 -1.99 6.43 11.05
C HIS A 8 -3.38 5.84 10.77
N ALA A 9 -3.41 4.55 10.51
CA ALA A 9 -4.64 3.76 10.43
C ALA A 9 -4.66 2.69 11.51
N VAL A 10 -5.87 2.29 11.94
CA VAL A 10 -6.07 1.19 12.88
C VAL A 10 -7.05 0.20 12.26
N LEU A 11 -6.66 -1.06 12.21
CA LEU A 11 -7.41 -2.15 11.60
C LEU A 11 -7.78 -3.21 12.63
N TYR A 12 -8.97 -3.75 12.48
CA TYR A 12 -9.33 -5.01 13.12
C TYR A 12 -8.92 -6.18 12.22
N VAL A 13 -8.22 -7.16 12.80
CA VAL A 13 -7.65 -8.28 12.05
C VAL A 13 -7.98 -9.63 12.69
N HIS A 14 -7.98 -10.67 11.86
CA HIS A 14 -8.01 -12.05 12.31
C HIS A 14 -6.61 -12.67 12.20
N GLY A 15 -6.10 -13.22 13.29
CA GLY A 15 -4.74 -13.80 13.34
C GLY A 15 -3.68 -12.71 13.37
N LEU A 16 -3.63 -11.97 14.48
CA LEU A 16 -2.72 -10.84 14.68
C LEU A 16 -1.26 -11.19 14.35
N GLU A 17 -0.72 -12.28 14.90
CA GLU A 17 0.66 -12.70 14.68
C GLU A 17 0.97 -12.89 13.19
N ARG A 18 0.11 -13.62 12.48
CA ARG A 18 0.25 -13.84 11.02
C ARG A 18 0.20 -12.54 10.24
N THR A 19 -0.68 -11.61 10.64
CA THR A 19 -0.81 -10.30 9.98
C THR A 19 0.41 -9.43 10.26
N VAL A 20 0.92 -9.41 11.48
CA VAL A 20 2.18 -8.73 11.85
C VAL A 20 3.35 -9.26 11.03
N ASP A 21 3.52 -10.59 10.98
CA ASP A 21 4.59 -11.23 10.22
C ASP A 21 4.51 -10.92 8.72
N PHE A 22 3.30 -10.85 8.16
CA PHE A 22 3.08 -10.43 6.77
C PHE A 22 3.58 -9.01 6.53
N TYR A 23 3.14 -8.02 7.30
CA TYR A 23 3.56 -6.62 7.12
C TYR A 23 5.08 -6.45 7.31
N ARG A 24 5.69 -7.20 8.22
CA ARG A 24 7.15 -7.20 8.43
C ARG A 24 7.90 -7.82 7.25
N ALA A 25 7.52 -9.02 6.84
CA ALA A 25 8.24 -9.80 5.84
C ALA A 25 8.06 -9.24 4.42
N VAL A 26 6.85 -8.76 4.07
CA VAL A 26 6.49 -8.33 2.71
C VAL A 26 6.75 -6.84 2.50
N LEU A 27 6.34 -6.00 3.47
CA LEU A 27 6.40 -4.54 3.35
C LEU A 27 7.49 -3.89 4.23
N GLY A 28 8.23 -4.68 5.02
CA GLY A 28 9.35 -4.19 5.81
C GLY A 28 8.97 -3.35 7.03
N PHE A 29 7.73 -3.45 7.50
CA PHE A 29 7.30 -2.71 8.70
C PHE A 29 8.09 -3.15 9.94
N GLU A 30 8.34 -2.20 10.85
CA GLU A 30 8.94 -2.43 12.15
C GLU A 30 7.85 -2.48 13.24
N VAL A 31 7.89 -3.50 14.12
CA VAL A 31 7.02 -3.51 15.30
C VAL A 31 7.55 -2.53 16.33
N ARG A 32 6.73 -1.56 16.72
CA ARG A 32 7.04 -0.54 17.74
C ARG A 32 6.56 -0.96 19.12
N LEU A 33 5.40 -1.58 19.18
CA LEU A 33 4.81 -2.10 20.39
C LEU A 33 3.95 -3.31 20.06
N GLU A 34 4.00 -4.32 20.89
CA GLU A 34 3.13 -5.48 20.80
C GLU A 34 2.51 -5.77 22.17
N ILE A 35 1.20 -6.04 22.17
CA ILE A 35 0.45 -6.54 23.29
C ILE A 35 0.01 -7.95 22.89
N PRO A 36 0.70 -9.01 23.38
CA PRO A 36 0.52 -10.38 22.90
C PRO A 36 -0.95 -10.82 22.81
N GLY A 37 -1.34 -11.33 21.64
CA GLY A 37 -2.70 -11.79 21.35
C GLY A 37 -3.79 -10.72 21.33
N ARG A 38 -3.45 -9.42 21.43
CA ARG A 38 -4.43 -8.32 21.50
C ARG A 38 -4.21 -7.24 20.44
N ALA A 39 -2.99 -6.72 20.33
CA ALA A 39 -2.70 -5.62 19.42
C ALA A 39 -1.21 -5.54 19.08
N ALA A 40 -0.90 -4.94 17.92
CA ALA A 40 0.44 -4.54 17.53
C ALA A 40 0.41 -3.17 16.85
N PHE A 41 1.47 -2.40 17.03
CA PHE A 41 1.66 -1.09 16.41
C PHE A 41 2.94 -1.12 15.58
N LEU A 42 2.81 -0.83 14.29
CA LEU A 42 3.86 -0.99 13.30
C LEU A 42 4.19 0.35 12.66
N ARG A 43 5.46 0.55 12.35
CA ARG A 43 5.95 1.73 11.62
C ARG A 43 6.44 1.32 10.24
N ALA A 44 6.03 2.05 9.20
CA ALA A 44 6.52 1.88 7.85
C ALA A 44 8.02 2.28 7.74
N PRO A 45 8.82 1.64 6.89
CA PRO A 45 10.19 2.06 6.62
C PRO A 45 10.23 3.54 6.20
N GLY A 46 11.15 4.31 6.76
CA GLY A 46 11.29 5.73 6.44
C GLY A 46 10.24 6.67 7.04
N SER A 47 9.26 6.16 7.79
CA SER A 47 8.29 7.00 8.50
C SER A 47 8.92 7.65 9.74
N ALA A 48 8.57 8.91 9.97
CA ALA A 48 8.92 9.65 11.20
C ALA A 48 7.82 9.55 12.27
N ASN A 49 6.74 8.81 12.03
CA ASN A 49 5.68 8.60 13.01
C ASN A 49 6.14 7.65 14.12
N ASP A 50 5.46 7.69 15.25
CA ASP A 50 5.58 6.65 16.27
C ASP A 50 5.13 5.29 15.70
N HIS A 51 3.97 5.26 15.05
CA HIS A 51 3.47 4.15 14.25
C HIS A 51 2.59 4.68 13.11
N ASP A 52 2.44 3.88 12.05
CA ASP A 52 1.59 4.17 10.89
C ASP A 52 0.40 3.22 10.81
N LEU A 53 0.52 2.03 11.43
CA LEU A 53 -0.48 0.98 11.40
C LEU A 53 -0.67 0.37 12.78
N GLY A 54 -1.89 0.42 13.31
CA GLY A 54 -2.34 -0.34 14.47
C GLY A 54 -3.15 -1.56 14.04
N LEU A 55 -2.86 -2.73 14.61
CA LEU A 55 -3.58 -3.98 14.36
C LEU A 55 -4.19 -4.47 15.66
N PHE A 56 -5.48 -4.78 15.67
CA PHE A 56 -6.20 -5.28 16.82
C PHE A 56 -6.88 -6.62 16.50
N GLU A 57 -6.57 -7.64 17.28
CA GLU A 57 -7.19 -8.97 17.16
C GLU A 57 -8.67 -8.92 17.51
N ILE A 58 -9.52 -9.50 16.64
CA ILE A 58 -10.97 -9.63 16.87
C ILE A 58 -11.44 -11.09 16.94
N GLY A 59 -10.52 -12.04 17.11
CA GLY A 59 -10.84 -13.47 17.22
C GLY A 59 -10.89 -14.18 15.87
N THR A 60 -11.56 -15.33 15.83
CA THR A 60 -11.61 -16.16 14.62
C THR A 60 -12.46 -15.52 13.51
N ALA A 61 -11.96 -15.56 12.27
CA ALA A 61 -12.70 -15.09 11.11
C ALA A 61 -14.04 -15.85 10.98
N PRO A 62 -15.15 -15.15 10.74
CA PRO A 62 -16.39 -15.82 10.35
C PRO A 62 -16.17 -16.52 9.00
N GLU A 63 -16.73 -17.72 8.82
CA GLU A 63 -16.61 -18.53 7.60
C GLU A 63 -17.27 -17.90 6.36
N SER A 64 -17.90 -16.74 6.49
CA SER A 64 -18.62 -16.10 5.38
C SER A 64 -17.69 -15.23 4.54
N ARG A 65 -17.58 -15.58 3.28
CA ARG A 65 -16.94 -14.75 2.24
C ARG A 65 -17.72 -13.43 2.11
N ALA A 66 -17.02 -12.31 2.32
CA ALA A 66 -17.59 -10.99 2.03
C ALA A 66 -17.96 -10.88 0.55
N PRO A 67 -19.09 -10.25 0.19
CA PRO A 67 -19.42 -9.98 -1.21
C PRO A 67 -18.32 -9.11 -1.85
N ASP A 68 -18.11 -9.23 -3.17
CA ASP A 68 -17.07 -8.52 -3.93
C ASP A 68 -17.15 -6.98 -3.83
N ARG A 69 -18.29 -6.46 -3.39
CA ARG A 69 -18.48 -5.05 -3.02
C ARG A 69 -19.32 -4.96 -1.75
N PRO A 70 -18.85 -4.25 -0.71
CA PRO A 70 -19.65 -4.05 0.49
C PRO A 70 -20.90 -3.22 0.17
N ALA A 71 -22.02 -3.60 0.76
CA ALA A 71 -23.29 -2.86 0.63
C ALA A 71 -23.32 -1.58 1.48
N HIS A 72 -22.30 -1.35 2.30
CA HIS A 72 -22.24 -0.26 3.28
C HIS A 72 -20.95 0.58 3.12
N PRO A 73 -20.96 1.87 3.47
CA PRO A 73 -19.75 2.68 3.56
C PRO A 73 -18.72 2.05 4.48
N GLY A 74 -17.42 2.10 4.09
CA GLY A 74 -16.32 1.54 4.87
C GLY A 74 -14.97 1.79 4.22
N LEU A 75 -13.91 1.24 4.80
CA LEU A 75 -12.60 1.27 4.21
C LEU A 75 -12.58 0.40 2.95
N TYR A 76 -12.13 0.98 1.84
CA TYR A 76 -11.87 0.22 0.61
C TYR A 76 -10.42 -0.30 0.63
N HIS A 77 -9.44 0.57 0.64
CA HIS A 77 -8.04 0.21 0.78
C HIS A 77 -7.22 1.33 1.45
N LEU A 78 -6.01 0.98 1.89
CA LEU A 78 -4.94 1.90 2.27
C LEU A 78 -3.89 1.90 1.17
N ALA A 79 -3.28 3.05 0.86
CA ALA A 79 -2.20 3.14 -0.11
C ALA A 79 -0.86 3.44 0.58
N TRP A 80 0.16 2.64 0.24
CA TRP A 80 1.54 2.78 0.68
C TRP A 80 2.40 3.23 -0.49
N GLU A 81 3.10 4.33 -0.35
CA GLU A 81 4.00 4.84 -1.38
C GLU A 81 5.42 4.29 -1.18
N VAL A 82 6.01 3.74 -2.25
CA VAL A 82 7.40 3.27 -2.26
C VAL A 82 8.33 4.32 -2.87
N GLY A 83 9.62 4.23 -2.57
CA GLY A 83 10.60 5.24 -2.93
C GLY A 83 10.96 5.26 -4.42
N THR A 84 11.04 4.11 -5.07
CA THR A 84 11.50 3.95 -6.45
C THR A 84 10.69 2.93 -7.24
N LEU A 85 10.87 2.90 -8.58
CA LEU A 85 10.30 1.83 -9.42
C LEU A 85 10.91 0.46 -9.12
N ALA A 86 12.19 0.41 -8.71
CA ALA A 86 12.81 -0.83 -8.24
C ALA A 86 12.11 -1.36 -6.98
N ASP A 87 11.76 -0.49 -6.03
CA ASP A 87 11.01 -0.88 -4.84
C ASP A 87 9.60 -1.39 -5.20
N LEU A 88 8.95 -0.79 -6.20
CA LEU A 88 7.66 -1.28 -6.69
C LEU A 88 7.77 -2.67 -7.33
N ALA A 89 8.83 -2.90 -8.12
CA ALA A 89 9.10 -4.20 -8.72
C ALA A 89 9.40 -5.27 -7.66
N GLU A 90 10.18 -4.92 -6.64
CA GLU A 90 10.47 -5.81 -5.49
C GLU A 90 9.18 -6.13 -4.71
N ALA A 91 8.36 -5.11 -4.44
CA ALA A 91 7.06 -5.28 -3.79
C ALA A 91 6.15 -6.23 -4.60
N ARG A 92 6.07 -6.07 -5.93
CA ARG A 92 5.32 -6.96 -6.81
C ARG A 92 5.73 -8.42 -6.64
N GLU A 93 7.03 -8.69 -6.65
CA GLU A 93 7.53 -10.04 -6.52
C GLU A 93 7.26 -10.63 -5.13
N LYS A 94 7.48 -9.88 -4.05
CA LYS A 94 7.16 -10.32 -2.68
C LYS A 94 5.68 -10.60 -2.48
N LEU A 95 4.80 -9.72 -3.00
CA LEU A 95 3.34 -9.90 -2.91
C LEU A 95 2.88 -11.12 -3.72
N ARG A 96 3.49 -11.36 -4.89
CA ARG A 96 3.22 -12.54 -5.71
C ARG A 96 3.63 -13.84 -4.99
N GLN A 97 4.81 -13.88 -4.40
CA GLN A 97 5.33 -15.02 -3.63
C GLN A 97 4.48 -15.31 -2.38
N ALA A 98 3.99 -14.25 -1.72
CA ALA A 98 3.09 -14.38 -0.59
C ALA A 98 1.65 -14.78 -0.98
N GLY A 99 1.33 -14.86 -2.28
CA GLY A 99 -0.04 -15.10 -2.77
C GLY A 99 -1.02 -13.98 -2.43
N ALA A 100 -0.50 -12.78 -2.16
CA ALA A 100 -1.27 -11.62 -1.69
C ALA A 100 -1.68 -10.67 -2.83
N LEU A 101 -0.92 -10.65 -3.95
CA LEU A 101 -1.19 -9.79 -5.10
C LEU A 101 -2.53 -10.15 -5.75
N VAL A 102 -3.46 -9.19 -5.85
CA VAL A 102 -4.79 -9.40 -6.45
C VAL A 102 -5.03 -8.57 -7.71
N GLY A 103 -4.21 -7.56 -7.97
CA GLY A 103 -4.33 -6.72 -9.15
C GLY A 103 -3.15 -5.76 -9.32
N GLN A 104 -3.10 -5.14 -10.49
CA GLN A 104 -2.15 -4.06 -10.78
C GLN A 104 -2.73 -3.14 -11.86
N SER A 105 -2.49 -1.84 -11.73
CA SER A 105 -3.03 -0.83 -12.65
C SER A 105 -2.07 0.33 -12.85
N ASP A 106 -2.12 0.91 -14.04
CA ASP A 106 -1.54 2.19 -14.36
C ASP A 106 -2.64 3.26 -14.25
N HIS A 107 -2.52 4.15 -13.27
CA HIS A 107 -3.42 5.29 -13.05
C HIS A 107 -2.84 6.58 -13.63
N ARG A 108 -2.05 6.50 -14.66
CA ARG A 108 -1.36 7.62 -15.33
C ARG A 108 -0.30 8.23 -14.40
N VAL A 109 -0.70 8.98 -13.40
CA VAL A 109 0.20 9.66 -12.45
C VAL A 109 0.71 8.74 -11.33
N SER A 110 0.26 7.49 -11.28
CA SER A 110 0.80 6.46 -10.38
C SER A 110 0.77 5.08 -11.02
N LYS A 111 1.71 4.24 -10.61
CA LYS A 111 1.81 2.82 -10.96
C LYS A 111 1.54 2.02 -9.70
N SER A 112 0.53 1.15 -9.73
CA SER A 112 -0.10 0.61 -8.52
C SER A 112 -0.24 -0.90 -8.53
N LEU A 113 0.02 -1.51 -7.38
CA LEU A 113 -0.19 -2.92 -7.07
C LEU A 113 -1.28 -3.02 -6.01
N TYR A 114 -2.26 -3.89 -6.19
CA TYR A 114 -3.31 -4.17 -5.21
C TYR A 114 -3.07 -5.52 -4.57
N ALA A 115 -3.20 -5.59 -3.27
CA ALA A 115 -2.95 -6.80 -2.51
C ALA A 115 -3.93 -6.94 -1.35
N LYS A 116 -4.05 -8.15 -0.80
CA LYS A 116 -4.79 -8.42 0.43
C LYS A 116 -3.87 -8.96 1.50
N ASP A 117 -4.01 -8.42 2.70
CA ASP A 117 -3.32 -8.96 3.86
C ASP A 117 -3.94 -10.31 4.31
N PRO A 118 -3.32 -11.01 5.28
CA PRO A 118 -3.86 -12.29 5.75
C PRO A 118 -5.27 -12.22 6.37
N SER A 119 -5.76 -11.03 6.73
CA SER A 119 -7.13 -10.78 7.19
C SER A 119 -8.10 -10.45 6.06
N GLY A 120 -7.61 -10.36 4.83
CA GLY A 120 -8.39 -10.01 3.63
C GLY A 120 -8.60 -8.51 3.43
N ILE A 121 -7.92 -7.67 4.21
CA ILE A 121 -7.98 -6.21 4.04
C ILE A 121 -7.16 -5.83 2.80
N GLU A 122 -7.80 -5.12 1.89
CA GLU A 122 -7.16 -4.66 0.66
C GLU A 122 -6.26 -3.46 0.94
N PHE A 123 -5.11 -3.43 0.31
CA PHE A 123 -4.20 -2.30 0.29
C PHE A 123 -3.53 -2.15 -1.08
N GLU A 124 -3.03 -0.94 -1.32
CA GLU A 124 -2.30 -0.55 -2.51
C GLU A 124 -0.84 -0.31 -2.16
N VAL A 125 0.08 -0.72 -3.03
CA VAL A 125 1.47 -0.27 -3.03
C VAL A 125 1.70 0.48 -4.33
N MET A 126 2.13 1.74 -4.25
CA MET A 126 2.20 2.60 -5.41
C MET A 126 3.49 3.41 -5.49
N TRP A 127 3.88 3.72 -6.72
CA TRP A 127 4.91 4.69 -7.06
C TRP A 127 4.28 5.82 -7.88
N ARG A 128 4.67 7.06 -7.60
CA ARG A 128 4.14 8.25 -8.28
C ARG A 128 5.08 8.69 -9.39
N VAL A 129 4.50 8.95 -10.56
CA VAL A 129 5.18 9.57 -11.70
C VAL A 129 5.72 10.94 -11.28
N PRO A 130 6.93 11.35 -11.72
CA PRO A 130 7.44 12.70 -11.51
C PRO A 130 6.44 13.78 -11.92
N ALA A 131 6.26 14.80 -11.07
CA ALA A 131 5.21 15.80 -11.25
C ALA A 131 5.27 16.56 -12.57
N GLN A 132 6.47 16.75 -13.12
CA GLN A 132 6.66 17.39 -14.44
C GLN A 132 6.04 16.59 -15.60
N ASP A 133 5.84 15.27 -15.44
CA ASP A 133 5.30 14.40 -16.49
C ASP A 133 3.78 14.24 -16.41
N TRP A 134 3.13 14.72 -15.34
CA TRP A 134 1.69 14.50 -15.10
C TRP A 134 0.81 15.03 -16.22
N ALA A 135 1.13 16.21 -16.75
CA ALA A 135 0.32 16.79 -17.83
C ALA A 135 0.35 15.92 -19.10
N ALA A 136 1.52 15.33 -19.42
CA ALA A 136 1.65 14.41 -20.54
C ALA A 136 0.93 13.08 -20.28
N GLU A 137 1.07 12.53 -19.05
CA GLU A 137 0.40 11.29 -18.68
C GLU A 137 -1.12 11.41 -18.71
N MET A 138 -1.68 12.56 -18.33
CA MET A 138 -3.13 12.80 -18.28
C MET A 138 -3.73 13.21 -19.61
N ALA A 139 -2.93 13.39 -20.67
CA ALA A 139 -3.40 13.87 -21.98
C ALA A 139 -4.31 12.85 -22.71
N ASP A 140 -4.16 11.56 -22.44
CA ASP A 140 -4.86 10.48 -23.14
C ASP A 140 -6.08 9.99 -22.37
N GLY A 141 -7.12 10.56 -22.23
CA GLY A 141 -8.47 10.24 -21.75
C GLY A 141 -8.74 9.07 -20.78
N ASP A 142 -8.14 7.90 -20.97
CA ASP A 142 -8.35 6.73 -20.11
C ASP A 142 -7.57 6.85 -18.80
N MET A 143 -8.27 6.79 -17.68
CA MET A 143 -7.70 6.98 -16.33
C MET A 143 -7.11 5.72 -15.72
N ILE A 144 -7.44 4.54 -16.23
CA ILE A 144 -7.00 3.24 -15.70
C ILE A 144 -6.60 2.35 -16.86
N LEU A 145 -5.34 1.93 -16.88
CA LEU A 145 -4.77 1.04 -17.88
C LEU A 145 -4.15 -0.21 -17.22
N PRO A 146 -3.92 -1.28 -17.97
CA PRO A 146 -3.07 -2.36 -17.52
C PRO A 146 -1.66 -1.84 -17.20
N LEU A 147 -1.11 -2.21 -16.05
CA LEU A 147 0.26 -1.84 -15.68
C LEU A 147 1.27 -2.66 -16.48
N ASP A 148 2.10 -1.97 -17.26
CA ASP A 148 3.36 -2.49 -17.80
C ASP A 148 4.52 -1.88 -17.01
N LEU A 149 4.97 -2.60 -15.98
CA LEU A 149 6.02 -2.12 -15.10
C LEU A 149 7.38 -2.09 -15.81
N ASP A 150 7.62 -2.98 -16.75
CA ASP A 150 8.87 -3.02 -17.50
C ASP A 150 8.97 -1.81 -18.44
N ALA A 151 7.87 -1.42 -19.09
CA ALA A 151 7.79 -0.19 -19.86
C ALA A 151 7.97 1.06 -18.97
N ALA A 152 7.41 1.08 -17.78
CA ALA A 152 7.60 2.17 -16.82
C ALA A 152 9.08 2.30 -16.41
N ILE A 153 9.74 1.18 -16.09
CA ILE A 153 11.18 1.15 -15.75
C ILE A 153 12.04 1.60 -16.96
N ALA A 154 11.71 1.15 -18.15
CA ALA A 154 12.43 1.56 -19.37
C ALA A 154 12.29 3.06 -19.62
N ARG A 155 11.16 3.66 -19.30
CA ARG A 155 10.87 5.09 -19.51
C ARG A 155 11.54 5.99 -18.48
N TRP A 156 11.44 5.68 -17.19
CA TRP A 156 11.90 6.57 -16.11
C TRP A 156 13.19 6.09 -15.42
N GLY A 157 13.57 4.83 -15.59
CA GLY A 157 14.69 4.20 -14.88
C GLY A 157 14.23 3.56 -13.56
N GLN A 158 14.86 2.45 -13.21
CA GLN A 158 14.52 1.69 -12.00
C GLN A 158 14.70 2.49 -10.70
N ASP A 159 15.72 3.36 -10.66
CA ASP A 159 16.08 4.17 -9.48
C ASP A 159 15.34 5.52 -9.45
N GLN A 160 14.41 5.74 -10.37
CA GLN A 160 13.61 6.97 -10.39
C GLN A 160 12.82 7.10 -9.08
N ALA A 161 13.11 8.15 -8.34
CA ALA A 161 12.40 8.47 -7.11
C ALA A 161 10.93 8.79 -7.37
N THR A 162 10.07 8.37 -6.44
CA THR A 162 8.64 8.72 -6.47
C THR A 162 8.46 10.23 -6.54
N GLY A 163 7.53 10.67 -7.40
CA GLY A 163 7.30 12.10 -7.63
C GLY A 163 6.72 12.78 -6.40
N ALA A 164 7.54 13.50 -5.65
CA ALA A 164 6.99 14.41 -4.67
C ALA A 164 6.18 15.50 -5.38
N ALA A 165 5.00 15.82 -4.87
CA ALA A 165 4.32 17.05 -5.29
C ALA A 165 5.26 18.24 -5.02
N ALA A 166 5.40 19.14 -5.99
CA ALA A 166 6.19 20.36 -5.80
C ALA A 166 5.69 21.07 -4.53
N GLY A 167 6.53 21.17 -3.49
CA GLY A 167 6.21 21.83 -2.23
C GLY A 167 6.01 20.94 -1.01
N SER A 168 6.24 19.62 -1.08
CA SER A 168 6.33 18.80 0.13
C SER A 168 7.73 18.96 0.73
N PRO A 169 7.90 19.55 1.93
CA PRO A 169 9.21 19.55 2.60
C PRO A 169 9.56 18.11 3.00
N THR A 170 10.78 17.71 2.71
CA THR A 170 11.45 16.51 3.21
C THR A 170 11.51 16.50 4.73
#